data_2c78aeb5114718450ee648967121e969
#
_entry.id   2c78aeb5114718450ee648967121e969
#
_cell.length_a   1.000
_cell.length_b   1.000
_cell.length_c   1.000
_cell.angle_alpha   90.00
_cell.angle_beta   90.00
_cell.angle_gamma   90.00
#
_symmetry.space_group_name_H-M   'P 1'
#
loop_
_entity.id
_entity.type
_entity.pdbx_description
1 polymer ?
#
loop_
_entity_poly.entity_id
_entity_poly.type
_entity_poly.pdbx_seq_one_letter_code
_entity_poly.pdbx_strand_id
1 'polypeptide(L)'
;MRAGLIAGAMLLAGAPAGAALSPAERTISTSVEAGYEPAIGLLEKLVNQNSGSMNLAGVKAVADMLRPEFERLGFAVTWQPMDAAKRAGHLIAVHKGRAGTTKMLLIGHLDTVFEPDSPFQKFERKGGASGADWARGPGVADDKGGVVTMLLALKAMQAAGTLKGANIEVVLTGDEEDSGDPISIARADLIAAGKRADVALDFEGLSQEDGKDMGSIARRSSNSWTLTATGKSGHSSGIFSASAGDGAIYELARIIVAFRKELPEPNLTFNVGLIGGGQSAEVDKDGVRI
;
A
#
# COMPACT_ATOMS: atom_id res chain seq x y z
N MET A 1 2.04 14.83 77.17
CA MET A 1 2.55 14.73 75.78
C MET A 1 2.11 13.40 75.25
N ARG A 2 1.13 13.37 74.33
CA ARG A 2 0.65 12.17 73.69
C ARG A 2 1.13 12.26 72.25
N ALA A 3 2.00 11.29 71.80
CA ALA A 3 2.44 11.15 70.45
C ALA A 3 1.42 10.33 69.68
N GLY A 4 0.81 10.92 68.63
CA GLY A 4 -0.06 10.22 67.73
C GLY A 4 0.75 9.62 66.55
N LEU A 5 0.67 8.32 66.42
CA LEU A 5 1.16 7.61 65.20
C LEU A 5 0.15 7.84 64.09
N ILE A 6 0.60 8.45 62.97
CA ILE A 6 -0.13 8.48 61.69
C ILE A 6 0.35 7.27 60.89
N ALA A 7 -0.50 6.27 60.77
CA ALA A 7 -0.29 5.17 59.85
C ALA A 7 -0.66 5.59 58.41
N GLY A 8 0.34 5.80 57.55
CA GLY A 8 0.16 6.07 56.15
C GLY A 8 -0.23 4.79 55.43
N ALA A 9 -1.46 4.70 54.90
CA ALA A 9 -1.87 3.65 53.99
C ALA A 9 -1.23 3.91 52.64
N MET A 10 -0.24 3.11 52.24
CA MET A 10 0.28 3.06 50.88
C MET A 10 -0.77 2.37 49.97
N LEU A 11 -1.46 3.18 49.18
CA LEU A 11 -2.24 2.68 48.02
C LEU A 11 -1.26 2.12 46.98
N LEU A 12 -1.13 0.81 46.92
CA LEU A 12 -0.51 0.12 45.82
C LEU A 12 -1.45 0.33 44.60
N ALA A 13 -1.11 1.28 43.71
CA ALA A 13 -1.70 1.39 42.42
C ALA A 13 -1.31 0.11 41.65
N GLY A 14 -2.25 -0.84 41.59
CA GLY A 14 -2.10 -2.02 40.74
C GLY A 14 -1.92 -1.57 39.28
N ALA A 15 -0.85 -2.04 38.63
CA ALA A 15 -0.73 -1.92 37.16
C ALA A 15 -2.00 -2.49 36.50
N PRO A 16 -2.52 -1.87 35.45
CA PRO A 16 -3.68 -2.43 34.77
C PRO A 16 -3.33 -3.85 34.32
N ALA A 17 -4.03 -4.82 34.87
CA ALA A 17 -3.95 -6.20 34.40
C ALA A 17 -4.39 -6.17 32.94
N GLY A 18 -3.49 -6.50 32.00
CA GLY A 18 -3.85 -6.66 30.59
C GLY A 18 -5.08 -7.57 30.49
N ALA A 19 -6.10 -7.15 29.78
CA ALA A 19 -7.32 -7.93 29.64
C ALA A 19 -6.95 -9.33 29.10
N ALA A 20 -7.41 -10.40 29.79
CA ALA A 20 -7.16 -11.75 29.33
C ALA A 20 -7.89 -12.00 27.99
N LEU A 21 -7.18 -12.61 27.03
CA LEU A 21 -7.79 -12.97 25.74
C LEU A 21 -9.05 -13.82 25.94
N SER A 22 -10.10 -13.51 25.19
CA SER A 22 -11.29 -14.33 25.08
C SER A 22 -10.98 -15.71 24.48
N PRO A 23 -11.87 -16.69 24.58
CA PRO A 23 -11.68 -18.00 23.91
C PRO A 23 -11.46 -17.88 22.40
N ALA A 24 -12.20 -16.99 21.73
CA ALA A 24 -12.05 -16.75 20.30
C ALA A 24 -10.66 -16.15 19.95
N GLU A 25 -10.21 -15.14 20.71
CA GLU A 25 -8.89 -14.52 20.51
C GLU A 25 -7.74 -15.52 20.74
N ARG A 26 -7.85 -16.39 21.75
CA ARG A 26 -6.88 -17.48 21.94
C ARG A 26 -6.85 -18.43 20.76
N THR A 27 -8.02 -18.81 20.23
CA THR A 27 -8.08 -19.67 19.04
C THR A 27 -7.46 -19.00 17.83
N ILE A 28 -7.72 -17.70 17.63
CA ILE A 28 -7.09 -16.90 16.54
C ILE A 28 -5.58 -16.91 16.70
N SER A 29 -5.04 -16.58 17.87
CA SER A 29 -3.59 -16.56 18.13
C SER A 29 -2.94 -17.90 17.81
N THR A 30 -3.48 -18.99 18.37
CA THR A 30 -2.97 -20.35 18.13
C THR A 30 -3.06 -20.76 16.66
N SER A 31 -4.14 -20.33 15.96
CA SER A 31 -4.33 -20.64 14.54
C SER A 31 -3.34 -19.87 13.66
N VAL A 32 -3.01 -18.65 14.01
CA VAL A 32 -1.97 -17.86 13.32
C VAL A 32 -0.61 -18.55 13.49
N GLU A 33 -0.24 -18.94 14.71
CA GLU A 33 1.03 -19.66 14.97
C GLU A 33 1.11 -20.95 14.16
N ALA A 34 0.07 -21.77 14.18
CA ALA A 34 0.02 -23.05 13.44
C ALA A 34 -0.01 -22.84 11.92
N GLY A 35 -0.56 -21.71 11.45
CA GLY A 35 -0.67 -21.37 10.04
C GLY A 35 0.56 -20.69 9.44
N TYR A 36 1.57 -20.35 10.25
CA TYR A 36 2.72 -19.54 9.82
C TYR A 36 3.52 -20.20 8.67
N GLU A 37 4.01 -21.42 8.85
CA GLU A 37 4.80 -22.10 7.80
C GLU A 37 4.00 -22.37 6.52
N PRO A 38 2.74 -22.84 6.55
CA PRO A 38 1.89 -22.87 5.37
C PRO A 38 1.72 -21.51 4.68
N ALA A 39 1.64 -20.41 5.43
CA ALA A 39 1.55 -19.05 4.90
C ALA A 39 2.84 -18.65 4.17
N ILE A 40 4.01 -18.94 4.75
CA ILE A 40 5.31 -18.73 4.10
C ILE A 40 5.42 -19.55 2.81
N GLY A 41 4.96 -20.80 2.79
CA GLY A 41 4.92 -21.61 1.57
C GLY A 41 4.00 -21.06 0.46
N LEU A 42 2.91 -20.39 0.83
CA LEU A 42 2.07 -19.65 -0.13
C LEU A 42 2.79 -18.40 -0.62
N LEU A 43 3.40 -17.62 0.28
CA LEU A 43 4.18 -16.43 -0.06
C LEU A 43 5.29 -16.76 -1.07
N GLU A 44 6.05 -17.82 -0.83
CA GLU A 44 7.10 -18.29 -1.76
C GLU A 44 6.54 -18.53 -3.17
N LYS A 45 5.39 -19.21 -3.29
CA LYS A 45 4.75 -19.46 -4.59
C LYS A 45 4.35 -18.17 -5.29
N LEU A 46 3.72 -17.24 -4.56
CA LEU A 46 3.28 -15.95 -5.09
C LEU A 46 4.47 -15.09 -5.54
N VAL A 47 5.53 -15.05 -4.73
CA VAL A 47 6.75 -14.27 -5.02
C VAL A 47 7.47 -14.82 -6.25
N ASN A 48 7.56 -16.14 -6.40
CA ASN A 48 8.19 -16.79 -7.56
C ASN A 48 7.38 -16.67 -8.86
N GLN A 49 6.10 -16.23 -8.76
CA GLN A 49 5.30 -15.83 -9.92
C GLN A 49 5.52 -14.33 -10.17
N ASN A 50 6.24 -13.98 -11.25
CA ASN A 50 6.37 -12.57 -11.63
C ASN A 50 5.00 -11.95 -11.90
N SER A 51 4.78 -10.76 -11.36
CA SER A 51 3.57 -9.95 -11.54
C SER A 51 3.91 -8.45 -11.61
N GLY A 52 4.95 -8.07 -12.34
CA GLY A 52 5.14 -6.66 -12.69
C GLY A 52 3.86 -6.07 -13.28
N SER A 53 3.54 -4.81 -12.99
CA SER A 53 2.25 -4.20 -13.37
C SER A 53 1.94 -4.31 -14.87
N MET A 54 2.99 -4.33 -15.71
CA MET A 54 2.87 -4.49 -17.16
C MET A 54 2.88 -5.96 -17.61
N ASN A 55 3.20 -6.91 -16.73
CA ASN A 55 3.05 -8.33 -16.98
C ASN A 55 1.60 -8.78 -16.69
N LEU A 56 0.67 -8.40 -17.56
CA LEU A 56 -0.77 -8.64 -17.36
C LEU A 56 -1.11 -10.11 -17.08
N ALA A 57 -0.43 -11.02 -17.78
CA ALA A 57 -0.61 -12.46 -17.57
C ALA A 57 -0.08 -12.92 -16.20
N GLY A 58 1.02 -12.35 -15.74
CA GLY A 58 1.59 -12.64 -14.43
C GLY A 58 0.71 -12.15 -13.27
N VAL A 59 0.17 -10.94 -13.37
CA VAL A 59 -0.80 -10.40 -12.41
C VAL A 59 -2.05 -11.30 -12.34
N LYS A 60 -2.57 -11.71 -13.51
CA LYS A 60 -3.70 -12.65 -13.56
C LYS A 60 -3.36 -14.02 -12.94
N ALA A 61 -2.16 -14.53 -13.16
CA ALA A 61 -1.72 -15.79 -12.58
C ALA A 61 -1.66 -15.72 -11.04
N VAL A 62 -1.18 -14.63 -10.47
CA VAL A 62 -1.23 -14.39 -9.01
C VAL A 62 -2.66 -14.40 -8.51
N ALA A 63 -3.58 -13.71 -9.21
CA ALA A 63 -5.00 -13.73 -8.87
C ALA A 63 -5.59 -15.15 -8.89
N ASP A 64 -5.23 -15.96 -9.91
CA ASP A 64 -5.71 -17.35 -10.04
C ASP A 64 -5.16 -18.27 -8.93
N MET A 65 -3.96 -18.00 -8.42
CA MET A 65 -3.40 -18.71 -7.26
C MET A 65 -4.13 -18.35 -5.96
N LEU A 66 -4.58 -17.11 -5.81
CA LEU A 66 -5.27 -16.60 -4.63
C LEU A 66 -6.77 -16.96 -4.62
N ARG A 67 -7.41 -17.05 -5.77
CA ARG A 67 -8.84 -17.39 -5.90
C ARG A 67 -9.26 -18.58 -5.03
N PRO A 68 -8.66 -19.77 -5.13
CA PRO A 68 -9.06 -20.92 -4.35
C PRO A 68 -8.85 -20.74 -2.84
N GLU A 69 -7.93 -19.86 -2.40
CA GLU A 69 -7.72 -19.57 -1.00
C GLU A 69 -8.93 -18.83 -0.41
N PHE A 70 -9.47 -17.83 -1.12
CA PHE A 70 -10.67 -17.12 -0.71
C PHE A 70 -11.94 -17.98 -0.85
N GLU A 71 -12.05 -18.76 -1.92
CA GLU A 71 -13.21 -19.66 -2.12
C GLU A 71 -13.34 -20.70 -1.00
N ARG A 72 -12.24 -21.29 -0.51
CA ARG A 72 -12.23 -22.20 0.65
C ARG A 72 -12.70 -21.54 1.95
N LEU A 73 -12.57 -20.23 2.06
CA LEU A 73 -13.05 -19.43 3.18
C LEU A 73 -14.53 -19.03 3.03
N GLY A 74 -15.19 -19.41 1.93
CA GLY A 74 -16.58 -19.10 1.65
C GLY A 74 -16.84 -17.77 0.97
N PHE A 75 -15.80 -17.13 0.41
CA PHE A 75 -15.96 -15.92 -0.39
C PHE A 75 -16.44 -16.25 -1.80
N ALA A 76 -17.35 -15.43 -2.33
CA ALA A 76 -17.64 -15.38 -3.75
C ALA A 76 -16.56 -14.53 -4.43
N VAL A 77 -15.81 -15.14 -5.36
CA VAL A 77 -14.63 -14.50 -5.97
C VAL A 77 -14.91 -14.16 -7.43
N THR A 78 -14.64 -12.92 -7.80
CA THR A 78 -14.79 -12.39 -9.16
C THR A 78 -13.45 -11.81 -9.63
N TRP A 79 -13.11 -12.05 -10.90
CA TRP A 79 -12.08 -11.31 -11.61
C TRP A 79 -12.73 -10.18 -12.38
N GLN A 80 -12.26 -8.96 -12.18
CA GLN A 80 -12.70 -7.77 -12.87
C GLN A 80 -11.61 -7.37 -13.87
N PRO A 81 -11.76 -7.63 -15.18
CA PRO A 81 -10.76 -7.26 -16.17
C PRO A 81 -10.69 -5.75 -16.34
N MET A 82 -9.49 -5.23 -16.63
CA MET A 82 -9.20 -3.79 -16.72
C MET A 82 -8.58 -3.41 -18.07
N ASP A 83 -8.98 -4.11 -19.15
CA ASP A 83 -8.50 -3.85 -20.52
C ASP A 83 -8.68 -2.38 -20.94
N ALA A 84 -9.80 -1.76 -20.55
CA ALA A 84 -10.08 -0.35 -20.83
C ALA A 84 -9.10 0.63 -20.15
N ALA A 85 -8.45 0.19 -19.07
CA ALA A 85 -7.39 0.94 -18.39
C ALA A 85 -5.98 0.40 -18.74
N LYS A 86 -5.88 -0.52 -19.72
CA LYS A 86 -4.63 -1.14 -20.18
C LYS A 86 -3.87 -1.87 -19.06
N ARG A 87 -4.61 -2.52 -18.15
CA ARG A 87 -4.08 -3.33 -17.04
C ARG A 87 -4.78 -4.67 -16.97
N ALA A 88 -4.22 -5.58 -16.17
CA ALA A 88 -4.72 -6.96 -16.09
C ALA A 88 -6.12 -7.03 -15.48
N GLY A 89 -6.32 -6.45 -14.32
CA GLY A 89 -7.59 -6.50 -13.62
C GLY A 89 -7.44 -6.63 -12.11
N HIS A 90 -8.57 -6.75 -11.43
CA HIS A 90 -8.66 -6.83 -9.98
C HIS A 90 -9.29 -8.16 -9.53
N LEU A 91 -8.84 -8.69 -8.40
CA LEU A 91 -9.53 -9.80 -7.73
C LEU A 91 -10.43 -9.23 -6.63
N ILE A 92 -11.72 -9.48 -6.74
CA ILE A 92 -12.73 -9.05 -5.78
C ILE A 92 -13.32 -10.28 -5.12
N ALA A 93 -13.27 -10.35 -3.78
CA ALA A 93 -13.82 -11.46 -3.02
C ALA A 93 -14.80 -10.95 -1.96
N VAL A 94 -16.01 -11.50 -1.91
CA VAL A 94 -17.08 -11.04 -1.02
C VAL A 94 -17.56 -12.16 -0.12
N HIS A 95 -17.47 -11.95 1.19
CA HIS A 95 -18.06 -12.80 2.21
C HIS A 95 -19.27 -12.09 2.86
N LYS A 96 -20.44 -12.73 2.75
CA LYS A 96 -21.67 -12.22 3.34
C LYS A 96 -21.91 -12.88 4.69
N GLY A 97 -21.77 -12.11 5.73
CA GLY A 97 -22.06 -12.52 7.10
C GLY A 97 -23.47 -12.17 7.56
N ARG A 98 -23.59 -11.81 8.83
CA ARG A 98 -24.87 -11.47 9.45
C ARG A 98 -25.25 -10.01 9.10
N ALA A 99 -26.52 -9.80 8.77
CA ALA A 99 -27.05 -8.45 8.54
C ALA A 99 -26.83 -7.54 9.77
N GLY A 100 -26.48 -6.28 9.53
CA GLY A 100 -26.27 -5.29 10.58
C GLY A 100 -24.90 -5.34 11.28
N THR A 101 -24.00 -6.26 10.87
CA THR A 101 -22.60 -6.22 11.33
C THR A 101 -21.77 -5.27 10.48
N THR A 102 -20.68 -4.75 11.04
CA THR A 102 -19.72 -3.88 10.36
C THR A 102 -19.30 -4.45 9.00
N LYS A 103 -19.35 -3.62 7.98
CA LYS A 103 -18.87 -3.96 6.64
C LYS A 103 -17.40 -3.55 6.54
N MET A 104 -16.54 -4.53 6.40
CA MET A 104 -15.10 -4.32 6.29
C MET A 104 -14.66 -4.43 4.84
N LEU A 105 -13.85 -3.49 4.39
CA LEU A 105 -13.10 -3.58 3.15
C LEU A 105 -11.65 -3.91 3.52
N LEU A 106 -11.12 -4.98 2.94
CA LEU A 106 -9.71 -5.33 3.03
C LEU A 106 -9.06 -5.03 1.68
N ILE A 107 -7.98 -4.27 1.70
CA ILE A 107 -7.30 -3.76 0.52
C ILE A 107 -5.91 -4.37 0.46
N GLY A 108 -5.44 -4.65 -0.74
CA GLY A 108 -4.09 -5.02 -1.09
C GLY A 108 -3.94 -5.03 -2.60
N HIS A 109 -2.79 -5.49 -3.12
CA HIS A 109 -2.59 -5.56 -4.55
C HIS A 109 -1.84 -6.82 -5.01
N LEU A 110 -1.91 -7.09 -6.32
CA LEU A 110 -1.40 -8.30 -6.97
C LEU A 110 -0.07 -8.05 -7.68
N ASP A 111 0.15 -6.80 -8.11
CA ASP A 111 1.29 -6.40 -8.92
C ASP A 111 2.51 -6.05 -8.07
N THR A 112 3.61 -5.78 -8.73
CA THR A 112 4.87 -5.31 -8.15
C THR A 112 5.58 -4.41 -9.14
N VAL A 113 6.50 -3.57 -8.68
CA VAL A 113 7.39 -2.76 -9.53
C VAL A 113 8.40 -3.60 -10.34
N PHE A 114 8.49 -4.92 -10.12
CA PHE A 114 9.52 -5.77 -10.72
C PHE A 114 9.01 -6.46 -11.99
N GLU A 115 9.29 -5.85 -13.14
CA GLU A 115 8.94 -6.41 -14.44
C GLU A 115 9.75 -7.69 -14.77
N PRO A 116 9.36 -8.51 -15.81
CA PRO A 116 10.02 -9.77 -16.14
C PRO A 116 11.51 -9.68 -16.44
N ASP A 117 12.00 -8.55 -16.88
CA ASP A 117 13.42 -8.28 -17.16
C ASP A 117 14.25 -7.90 -15.92
N SER A 118 13.60 -7.67 -14.79
CA SER A 118 14.28 -7.43 -13.52
C SER A 118 15.10 -8.65 -13.09
N PRO A 119 16.35 -8.47 -12.64
CA PRO A 119 17.15 -9.57 -12.07
C PRO A 119 16.62 -10.05 -10.71
N PHE A 120 15.72 -9.29 -10.07
CA PHE A 120 15.14 -9.61 -8.76
C PHE A 120 13.81 -10.34 -8.94
N GLN A 121 13.86 -11.70 -8.99
CA GLN A 121 12.70 -12.53 -9.36
C GLN A 121 12.41 -13.68 -8.38
N LYS A 122 13.26 -13.93 -7.41
CA LYS A 122 13.17 -15.14 -6.60
C LYS A 122 12.93 -14.87 -5.14
N PHE A 123 12.13 -15.75 -4.53
CA PHE A 123 11.99 -15.83 -3.09
C PHE A 123 13.25 -16.40 -2.46
N GLU A 124 13.76 -15.73 -1.45
CA GLU A 124 14.85 -16.18 -0.59
C GLU A 124 14.41 -16.04 0.86
N ARG A 125 14.53 -17.12 1.63
CA ARG A 125 14.32 -17.10 3.09
C ARG A 125 15.63 -17.39 3.78
N LYS A 126 15.97 -16.58 4.75
CA LYS A 126 17.09 -16.81 5.67
C LYS A 126 16.54 -16.67 7.08
N GLY A 127 16.74 -17.68 7.86
CA GLY A 127 16.37 -17.74 9.24
C GLY A 127 17.00 -18.95 9.87
N GLY A 128 17.12 -18.95 11.14
CA GLY A 128 17.69 -20.05 11.87
C GLY A 128 17.55 -19.85 13.37
N ALA A 129 17.89 -20.87 14.13
CA ALA A 129 17.69 -20.96 15.57
C ALA A 129 18.34 -19.83 16.42
N SER A 130 19.07 -18.90 15.80
CA SER A 130 19.80 -17.83 16.50
C SER A 130 19.60 -16.41 15.96
N GLY A 131 18.69 -16.20 15.00
CA GLY A 131 18.50 -14.88 14.39
C GLY A 131 17.07 -14.62 13.90
N ALA A 132 16.78 -13.37 13.56
CA ALA A 132 15.50 -13.02 12.98
C ALA A 132 15.29 -13.79 11.67
N ASP A 133 14.13 -14.41 11.54
CA ASP A 133 13.67 -15.02 10.29
C ASP A 133 13.25 -13.89 9.35
N TRP A 134 13.78 -13.88 8.13
CA TRP A 134 13.44 -12.88 7.13
C TRP A 134 13.33 -13.49 5.73
N ALA A 135 12.51 -12.88 4.91
CA ALA A 135 12.36 -13.24 3.51
C ALA A 135 12.65 -12.06 2.60
N ARG A 136 13.11 -12.36 1.38
CA ARG A 136 13.39 -11.40 0.32
C ARG A 136 12.83 -11.92 -0.99
N GLY A 137 12.26 -11.03 -1.78
CA GLY A 137 11.73 -11.33 -3.11
C GLY A 137 10.72 -10.28 -3.57
N PRO A 138 10.34 -10.26 -4.86
CA PRO A 138 9.34 -9.32 -5.37
C PRO A 138 8.01 -9.45 -4.64
N GLY A 139 7.55 -8.36 -4.01
CA GLY A 139 6.27 -8.33 -3.29
C GLY A 139 6.30 -8.97 -1.89
N VAL A 140 7.47 -9.37 -1.34
CA VAL A 140 7.51 -9.95 0.03
C VAL A 140 6.96 -8.98 1.07
N ALA A 141 7.25 -7.69 0.93
CA ALA A 141 6.74 -6.65 1.83
C ALA A 141 5.60 -5.85 1.18
N ASP A 142 5.60 -5.75 -0.15
CA ASP A 142 4.73 -4.90 -0.94
C ASP A 142 4.31 -5.62 -2.24
N ASP A 143 3.11 -6.25 -2.28
CA ASP A 143 2.16 -6.42 -1.16
C ASP A 143 1.76 -7.92 -0.98
N LYS A 144 2.44 -8.86 -1.64
CA LYS A 144 2.14 -10.31 -1.55
C LYS A 144 2.20 -10.81 -0.10
N GLY A 145 3.10 -10.26 0.71
CA GLY A 145 3.19 -10.56 2.14
C GLY A 145 1.98 -10.06 2.92
N GLY A 146 1.49 -8.86 2.63
CA GLY A 146 0.26 -8.32 3.19
C GLY A 146 -0.96 -9.15 2.83
N VAL A 147 -1.09 -9.55 1.55
CA VAL A 147 -2.17 -10.44 1.08
C VAL A 147 -2.14 -11.80 1.79
N VAL A 148 -0.95 -12.38 2.00
CA VAL A 148 -0.80 -13.64 2.74
C VAL A 148 -1.16 -13.46 4.22
N THR A 149 -0.78 -12.35 4.83
CA THR A 149 -1.17 -11.98 6.20
C THR A 149 -2.69 -11.85 6.33
N MET A 150 -3.34 -11.18 5.38
CA MET A 150 -4.79 -11.09 5.27
C MET A 150 -5.44 -12.48 5.25
N LEU A 151 -4.97 -13.38 4.38
CA LEU A 151 -5.50 -14.75 4.28
C LEU A 151 -5.28 -15.55 5.57
N LEU A 152 -4.13 -15.39 6.22
CA LEU A 152 -3.85 -16.06 7.50
C LEU A 152 -4.80 -15.58 8.59
N ALA A 153 -5.07 -14.29 8.67
CA ALA A 153 -6.05 -13.70 9.58
C ALA A 153 -7.47 -14.24 9.33
N LEU A 154 -7.90 -14.29 8.07
CA LEU A 154 -9.21 -14.83 7.69
C LEU A 154 -9.34 -16.32 8.00
N LYS A 155 -8.29 -17.13 7.79
CA LYS A 155 -8.24 -18.55 8.19
C LYS A 155 -8.35 -18.71 9.71
N ALA A 156 -7.67 -17.87 10.48
CA ALA A 156 -7.76 -17.87 11.93
C ALA A 156 -9.15 -17.47 12.44
N MET A 157 -9.79 -16.48 11.79
CA MET A 157 -11.19 -16.13 12.06
C MET A 157 -12.15 -17.28 11.73
N GLN A 158 -11.90 -18.03 10.67
CA GLN A 158 -12.69 -19.22 10.32
C GLN A 158 -12.56 -20.29 11.41
N ALA A 159 -11.34 -20.59 11.87
CA ALA A 159 -11.07 -21.55 12.94
C ALA A 159 -11.74 -21.16 14.27
N ALA A 160 -11.78 -19.86 14.57
CA ALA A 160 -12.49 -19.32 15.76
C ALA A 160 -14.01 -19.20 15.58
N GLY A 161 -14.54 -19.49 14.39
CA GLY A 161 -15.97 -19.37 14.07
C GLY A 161 -16.46 -17.93 13.92
N THR A 162 -15.60 -16.94 13.98
CA THR A 162 -15.94 -15.51 13.90
C THR A 162 -16.16 -15.03 12.46
N LEU A 163 -15.53 -15.66 11.47
CA LEU A 163 -15.67 -15.31 10.06
C LEU A 163 -17.12 -15.45 9.59
N LYS A 164 -17.84 -16.49 10.04
CA LYS A 164 -19.23 -16.77 9.61
C LYS A 164 -20.18 -15.57 9.75
N GLY A 165 -19.95 -14.71 10.75
CA GLY A 165 -20.78 -13.52 10.98
C GLY A 165 -20.27 -12.24 10.37
N ALA A 166 -19.08 -12.24 9.78
CA ALA A 166 -18.40 -11.05 9.28
C ALA A 166 -18.83 -10.69 7.85
N ASN A 167 -19.13 -9.42 7.60
CA ASN A 167 -19.32 -8.89 6.25
C ASN A 167 -17.99 -8.30 5.76
N ILE A 168 -17.37 -8.98 4.80
CA ILE A 168 -16.04 -8.62 4.31
C ILE A 168 -16.05 -8.56 2.79
N GLU A 169 -15.55 -7.47 2.25
CA GLU A 169 -15.20 -7.33 0.84
C GLU A 169 -13.68 -7.17 0.75
N VAL A 170 -13.03 -7.97 -0.09
CA VAL A 170 -11.60 -7.87 -0.39
C VAL A 170 -11.46 -7.33 -1.81
N VAL A 171 -10.61 -6.34 -1.99
CA VAL A 171 -10.25 -5.83 -3.31
C VAL A 171 -8.72 -5.88 -3.41
N LEU A 172 -8.23 -6.75 -4.30
CA LEU A 172 -6.82 -6.81 -4.65
C LEU A 172 -6.66 -6.20 -6.06
N THR A 173 -6.08 -5.00 -6.10
CA THR A 173 -5.85 -4.32 -7.38
C THR A 173 -4.66 -4.94 -8.12
N GLY A 174 -4.67 -4.91 -9.43
CA GLY A 174 -3.58 -5.45 -10.23
C GLY A 174 -2.78 -4.37 -10.94
N ASP A 175 -2.80 -3.15 -10.40
CA ASP A 175 -2.19 -1.97 -11.00
C ASP A 175 -1.91 -0.87 -9.94
N GLU A 176 -1.59 -1.27 -8.71
CA GLU A 176 -1.28 -0.31 -7.65
C GLU A 176 0.00 0.44 -7.98
N GLU A 177 1.04 -0.28 -8.33
CA GLU A 177 2.40 0.20 -8.57
C GLU A 177 2.55 1.00 -9.88
N ASP A 178 1.77 0.66 -10.89
CA ASP A 178 1.65 1.44 -12.14
C ASP A 178 0.18 1.49 -12.56
N SER A 179 -0.49 2.55 -12.13
CA SER A 179 -1.93 2.70 -12.29
C SER A 179 -2.37 2.73 -13.74
N GLY A 180 -3.47 2.04 -14.03
CA GLY A 180 -4.09 2.07 -15.36
C GLY A 180 -4.63 3.46 -15.74
N ASP A 181 -4.68 3.72 -17.04
CA ASP A 181 -5.19 4.97 -17.60
C ASP A 181 -6.40 4.71 -18.52
N PRO A 182 -7.53 5.38 -18.30
CA PRO A 182 -7.77 6.45 -17.33
C PRO A 182 -7.95 5.92 -15.87
N ILE A 183 -7.38 6.64 -14.91
CA ILE A 183 -7.43 6.32 -13.49
C ILE A 183 -8.87 6.20 -12.95
N SER A 184 -9.82 6.94 -13.53
CA SER A 184 -11.23 6.86 -13.18
C SER A 184 -11.86 5.49 -13.47
N ILE A 185 -11.32 4.74 -14.43
CA ILE A 185 -11.70 3.36 -14.70
C ILE A 185 -10.92 2.43 -13.76
N ALA A 186 -9.62 2.61 -13.68
CA ALA A 186 -8.72 1.76 -12.88
C ALA A 186 -9.07 1.71 -11.39
N ARG A 187 -9.63 2.77 -10.83
CA ARG A 187 -10.00 2.84 -9.40
C ARG A 187 -11.49 2.76 -9.13
N ALA A 188 -12.33 2.54 -10.17
CA ALA A 188 -13.79 2.56 -10.02
C ALA A 188 -14.31 1.53 -9.01
N ASP A 189 -13.83 0.29 -9.08
CA ASP A 189 -14.28 -0.80 -8.22
C ASP A 189 -13.83 -0.60 -6.76
N LEU A 190 -12.57 -0.21 -6.53
CA LEU A 190 -12.06 0.10 -5.20
C LEU A 190 -12.81 1.26 -4.56
N ILE A 191 -13.05 2.34 -5.30
CA ILE A 191 -13.84 3.49 -4.82
C ILE A 191 -15.27 3.05 -4.49
N ALA A 192 -15.89 2.22 -5.33
CA ALA A 192 -17.23 1.73 -5.08
C ALA A 192 -17.29 0.82 -3.84
N ALA A 193 -16.28 -0.03 -3.62
CA ALA A 193 -16.15 -0.85 -2.43
C ALA A 193 -15.97 0.04 -1.17
N GLY A 194 -15.10 1.04 -1.23
CA GLY A 194 -14.89 2.00 -0.14
C GLY A 194 -16.17 2.74 0.26
N LYS A 195 -17.02 3.11 -0.71
CA LYS A 195 -18.32 3.75 -0.44
C LYS A 195 -19.33 2.82 0.25
N ARG A 196 -19.15 1.50 0.16
CA ARG A 196 -20.03 0.51 0.81
C ARG A 196 -19.55 0.10 2.19
N ALA A 197 -18.28 0.31 2.48
CA ALA A 197 -17.64 -0.11 3.72
C ALA A 197 -17.88 0.85 4.88
N ASP A 198 -17.93 0.33 6.08
CA ASP A 198 -17.92 1.10 7.33
C ASP A 198 -16.48 1.34 7.81
N VAL A 199 -15.55 0.45 7.46
CA VAL A 199 -14.11 0.52 7.76
C VAL A 199 -13.31 -0.13 6.63
N ALA A 200 -12.15 0.44 6.32
CA ALA A 200 -11.19 -0.14 5.39
C ALA A 200 -9.87 -0.42 6.11
N LEU A 201 -9.28 -1.57 5.82
CA LEU A 201 -7.95 -1.98 6.28
C LEU A 201 -7.09 -2.25 5.06
N ASP A 202 -5.99 -1.53 4.95
CA ASP A 202 -4.99 -1.69 3.92
C ASP A 202 -3.83 -2.54 4.47
N PHE A 203 -3.47 -3.59 3.74
CA PHE A 203 -2.48 -4.58 4.18
C PHE A 203 -1.07 -4.29 3.66
N GLU A 204 -0.83 -3.09 3.24
CA GLU A 204 0.48 -2.57 2.84
C GLU A 204 1.54 -2.64 3.96
N GLY A 205 2.76 -2.24 3.60
CA GLY A 205 3.92 -2.29 4.47
C GLY A 205 3.69 -1.72 5.88
N LEU A 206 4.04 -2.50 6.89
CA LEU A 206 3.86 -2.16 8.29
C LEU A 206 4.78 -0.99 8.69
N SER A 207 4.18 0.09 9.17
CA SER A 207 4.92 1.22 9.73
C SER A 207 5.45 0.88 11.12
N GLN A 208 6.67 1.33 11.42
CA GLN A 208 7.27 1.19 12.76
C GLN A 208 7.72 2.55 13.29
N GLU A 209 7.50 2.78 14.58
CA GLU A 209 8.00 3.93 15.32
C GLU A 209 8.62 3.46 16.62
N ASP A 210 9.88 3.83 16.87
CA ASP A 210 10.67 3.39 18.04
C ASP A 210 10.65 1.87 18.26
N GLY A 211 10.70 1.08 17.17
CA GLY A 211 10.68 -0.38 17.23
C GLY A 211 9.34 -1.01 17.57
N LYS A 212 8.26 -0.23 17.52
CA LYS A 212 6.88 -0.70 17.72
C LYS A 212 6.12 -0.68 16.39
N ASP A 213 5.37 -1.72 16.17
CA ASP A 213 4.45 -1.81 15.03
C ASP A 213 3.30 -0.83 15.19
N MET A 214 3.00 -0.06 14.15
CA MET A 214 2.02 1.01 14.15
C MET A 214 0.93 0.77 13.13
N GLY A 215 -0.33 0.93 13.55
CA GLY A 215 -1.44 1.08 12.61
C GLY A 215 -1.54 2.52 12.13
N SER A 216 -1.32 2.76 10.83
CA SER A 216 -1.46 4.10 10.26
C SER A 216 -2.93 4.44 10.08
N ILE A 217 -3.41 5.51 10.74
CA ILE A 217 -4.80 5.98 10.66
C ILE A 217 -4.95 7.26 9.83
N ALA A 218 -3.84 7.83 9.37
CA ALA A 218 -3.81 8.99 8.51
C ALA A 218 -2.53 8.95 7.65
N ARG A 219 -2.66 9.33 6.39
CA ARG A 219 -1.53 9.43 5.44
C ARG A 219 -1.57 10.76 4.72
N ARG A 220 -0.41 11.24 4.29
CA ARG A 220 -0.30 12.37 3.38
C ARG A 220 -0.71 11.94 1.97
N SER A 221 -1.37 12.82 1.23
CA SER A 221 -1.55 12.62 -0.20
C SER A 221 -0.21 12.73 -0.94
N SER A 222 -0.08 12.02 -2.05
CA SER A 222 1.00 12.19 -3.02
C SER A 222 0.40 12.65 -4.34
N ASN A 223 0.99 13.71 -4.92
CA ASN A 223 0.54 14.27 -6.19
C ASN A 223 1.74 14.63 -7.05
N SER A 224 1.64 14.36 -8.34
CA SER A 224 2.59 14.82 -9.34
C SER A 224 1.95 15.90 -10.20
N TRP A 225 2.74 16.90 -10.61
CA TRP A 225 2.30 17.97 -11.49
C TRP A 225 3.46 18.48 -12.33
N THR A 226 3.14 19.10 -13.45
CA THR A 226 4.12 19.67 -14.37
C THR A 226 3.90 21.17 -14.45
N LEU A 227 4.96 21.92 -14.28
CA LEU A 227 5.00 23.36 -14.53
C LEU A 227 5.69 23.60 -15.85
N THR A 228 5.01 24.33 -16.75
CA THR A 228 5.55 24.71 -18.05
C THR A 228 5.62 26.23 -18.15
N ALA A 229 6.79 26.76 -18.49
CA ALA A 229 6.97 28.14 -18.87
C ALA A 229 7.28 28.22 -20.36
N THR A 230 6.68 29.18 -21.04
CA THR A 230 6.94 29.47 -22.45
C THR A 230 7.48 30.88 -22.64
N GLY A 231 8.37 31.08 -23.59
CA GLY A 231 8.95 32.36 -23.93
C GLY A 231 8.97 32.60 -25.43
N LYS A 232 9.29 33.84 -25.83
CA LYS A 232 9.44 34.18 -27.23
C LYS A 232 10.79 33.67 -27.75
N SER A 233 10.76 33.04 -28.92
CA SER A 233 12.00 32.73 -29.64
C SER A 233 12.64 34.01 -30.18
N GLY A 234 13.96 34.09 -30.13
CA GLY A 234 14.69 35.23 -30.64
C GLY A 234 16.20 35.00 -30.69
N HIS A 235 16.94 35.94 -31.26
CA HIS A 235 18.39 35.88 -31.26
C HIS A 235 18.92 36.16 -29.86
N SER A 236 19.96 35.43 -29.44
CA SER A 236 20.54 35.51 -28.08
C SER A 236 20.97 36.91 -27.67
N SER A 237 21.39 37.77 -28.63
CA SER A 237 21.75 39.18 -28.36
C SER A 237 20.56 40.04 -27.92
N GLY A 238 19.35 39.61 -28.12
CA GLY A 238 18.12 40.35 -27.76
C GLY A 238 17.54 39.96 -26.38
N ILE A 239 18.09 38.95 -25.70
CA ILE A 239 17.60 38.51 -24.38
C ILE A 239 17.81 39.63 -23.33
N PHE A 240 16.97 39.66 -22.32
CA PHE A 240 16.86 40.70 -21.28
C PHE A 240 16.37 42.07 -21.78
N SER A 241 15.91 42.15 -23.03
CA SER A 241 15.25 43.38 -23.52
C SER A 241 13.77 43.37 -23.12
N ALA A 242 13.15 44.55 -23.08
CA ALA A 242 11.72 44.69 -22.80
C ALA A 242 10.84 43.95 -23.80
N SER A 243 11.28 43.68 -25.01
CA SER A 243 10.54 42.95 -26.04
C SER A 243 10.71 41.45 -25.99
N ALA A 244 11.83 40.92 -25.52
CA ALA A 244 12.14 39.50 -25.46
C ALA A 244 11.92 38.92 -24.04
N GLY A 245 12.18 39.69 -22.99
CA GLY A 245 12.14 39.24 -21.60
C GLY A 245 13.36 38.37 -21.26
N ASP A 246 13.27 37.66 -20.13
CA ASP A 246 14.36 36.84 -19.57
C ASP A 246 14.40 35.43 -20.17
N GLY A 247 13.27 34.97 -20.74
CA GLY A 247 13.13 33.64 -21.30
C GLY A 247 12.65 32.59 -20.31
N ALA A 248 12.08 31.53 -20.85
CA ALA A 248 11.34 30.50 -20.09
C ALA A 248 12.24 29.76 -19.07
N ILE A 249 13.47 29.47 -19.39
CA ILE A 249 14.41 28.74 -18.51
C ILE A 249 14.73 29.57 -17.26
N TYR A 250 15.01 30.86 -17.41
CA TYR A 250 15.24 31.73 -16.26
C TYR A 250 14.00 31.88 -15.38
N GLU A 251 12.82 31.93 -15.99
CA GLU A 251 11.58 32.02 -15.23
C GLU A 251 11.30 30.72 -14.42
N LEU A 252 11.51 29.53 -15.00
CA LEU A 252 11.42 28.27 -14.25
C LEU A 252 12.44 28.22 -13.12
N ALA A 253 13.69 28.65 -13.36
CA ALA A 253 14.70 28.69 -12.32
C ALA A 253 14.28 29.60 -11.16
N ARG A 254 13.74 30.80 -11.47
CA ARG A 254 13.22 31.74 -10.46
C ARG A 254 12.08 31.12 -9.64
N ILE A 255 11.15 30.45 -10.30
CA ILE A 255 10.00 29.78 -9.63
C ILE A 255 10.50 28.66 -8.72
N ILE A 256 11.40 27.80 -9.19
CA ILE A 256 11.98 26.70 -8.39
C ILE A 256 12.66 27.24 -7.12
N VAL A 257 13.44 28.31 -7.24
CA VAL A 257 14.08 28.95 -6.09
C VAL A 257 13.06 29.55 -5.13
N ALA A 258 12.00 30.19 -5.66
CA ALA A 258 10.91 30.74 -4.85
C ALA A 258 10.16 29.61 -4.11
N PHE A 259 9.82 28.53 -4.77
CA PHE A 259 9.17 27.37 -4.15
C PHE A 259 10.00 26.83 -2.97
N ARG A 260 11.30 26.63 -3.18
CA ARG A 260 12.19 26.13 -2.11
C ARG A 260 12.25 27.06 -0.91
N LYS A 261 12.14 28.38 -1.14
CA LYS A 261 12.23 29.39 -0.10
C LYS A 261 10.91 29.63 0.63
N GLU A 262 9.79 29.65 -0.12
CA GLU A 262 8.52 30.23 0.35
C GLU A 262 7.45 29.18 0.70
N LEU A 263 7.54 27.95 0.19
CA LEU A 263 6.55 26.89 0.42
C LEU A 263 6.86 25.90 1.56
N PRO A 264 8.02 25.88 2.22
CA PRO A 264 8.22 24.93 3.31
C PRO A 264 7.22 25.16 4.45
N GLU A 265 6.50 24.10 4.81
CA GLU A 265 5.58 24.07 5.96
C GLU A 265 5.61 22.70 6.64
N PRO A 266 5.14 22.57 7.90
CA PRO A 266 5.09 21.29 8.58
C PRO A 266 4.31 20.24 7.78
N ASN A 267 4.86 19.03 7.67
CA ASN A 267 4.26 17.89 6.97
C ASN A 267 4.11 18.02 5.45
N LEU A 268 4.60 19.10 4.83
CA LEU A 268 4.71 19.22 3.39
C LEU A 268 6.12 18.83 2.93
N THR A 269 6.18 17.88 1.99
CA THR A 269 7.41 17.57 1.25
C THR A 269 7.14 17.71 -0.24
N PHE A 270 8.09 18.24 -0.96
CA PHE A 270 8.03 18.36 -2.42
C PHE A 270 9.42 18.27 -3.03
N ASN A 271 9.49 17.84 -4.28
CA ASN A 271 10.74 17.72 -5.01
C ASN A 271 10.53 18.12 -6.47
N VAL A 272 11.53 18.71 -7.06
CA VAL A 272 11.65 18.86 -8.52
C VAL A 272 12.40 17.64 -9.02
N GLY A 273 11.66 16.58 -9.38
CA GLY A 273 12.23 15.31 -9.80
C GLY A 273 12.80 15.33 -11.23
N LEU A 274 12.29 16.26 -12.06
CA LEU A 274 12.66 16.36 -13.46
C LEU A 274 12.64 17.82 -13.89
N ILE A 275 13.62 18.24 -14.69
CA ILE A 275 13.68 19.54 -15.35
C ILE A 275 14.16 19.37 -16.79
N GLY A 276 13.52 20.04 -17.72
CA GLY A 276 13.92 20.08 -19.12
C GLY A 276 13.66 21.45 -19.72
N GLY A 277 14.44 21.84 -20.69
CA GLY A 277 14.25 23.13 -21.38
C GLY A 277 15.09 23.22 -22.65
N GLY A 278 14.68 24.11 -23.54
CA GLY A 278 15.34 24.34 -24.83
C GLY A 278 14.41 24.98 -25.83
N GLN A 279 14.72 24.85 -27.10
CA GLN A 279 13.87 25.34 -28.19
C GLN A 279 12.54 24.54 -28.25
N SER A 280 12.62 23.23 -27.98
CA SER A 280 11.49 22.38 -27.70
C SER A 280 11.87 21.40 -26.60
N ALA A 281 10.96 21.14 -25.67
CA ALA A 281 11.13 20.12 -24.63
C ALA A 281 9.79 19.47 -24.36
N GLU A 282 9.74 18.13 -24.35
CA GLU A 282 8.58 17.34 -23.98
C GLU A 282 8.91 16.48 -22.77
N VAL A 283 7.99 16.37 -21.85
CA VAL A 283 8.09 15.53 -20.66
C VAL A 283 7.04 14.44 -20.75
N ASP A 284 7.46 13.23 -20.68
CA ASP A 284 6.58 12.06 -20.60
C ASP A 284 7.03 11.09 -19.49
N LYS A 285 6.39 9.95 -19.39
CA LYS A 285 6.72 8.92 -18.40
C LYS A 285 8.15 8.37 -18.53
N ASP A 286 8.75 8.48 -19.71
CA ASP A 286 10.10 7.96 -20.03
C ASP A 286 11.19 9.02 -19.84
N GLY A 287 10.82 10.27 -19.50
CA GLY A 287 11.76 11.36 -19.20
C GLY A 287 11.51 12.64 -19.97
N VAL A 288 12.60 13.35 -20.28
CA VAL A 288 12.60 14.59 -21.07
C VAL A 288 13.20 14.35 -22.43
N ARG A 289 12.48 14.75 -23.47
CA ARG A 289 13.01 14.86 -24.85
C ARG A 289 13.19 16.33 -25.20
N ILE A 290 14.37 16.66 -25.69
CA ILE A 290 14.75 18.01 -26.08
C ILE A 290 15.01 18.04 -27.59
#